data_fc976b32e087a2997d944cb329f3e492
#
_entry.id   fc976b32e087a2997d944cb329f3e492
#
_cell.length_a   1.000
_cell.length_b   1.000
_cell.length_c   1.000
_cell.angle_alpha   90.00
_cell.angle_beta   90.00
_cell.angle_gamma   90.00
#
_symmetry.space_group_name_H-M   'P 1'
#
loop_
_entity.id
_entity.type
_entity.pdbx_description
1 polymer ?
#
loop_
_entity_poly.entity_id
_entity_poly.type
_entity_poly.pdbx_seq_one_letter_code
_entity_poly.pdbx_strand_id
1 'polypeptide(L)'
;RSLPALWRAEKVQKKAKKAGFDWPDVSGALDKLSEELEELKTAVAEGTNVEEELGDLLFSAVNVSRFVKVDTEEALNRATDKFIGRFRKVEEEAAPWRA
;
A
#
# COMPACT_ATOMS: atom_id res chain seq x y z
N ARG A 1 10.63 -19.03 -8.19
CA ARG A 1 9.29 -18.63 -7.76
C ARG A 1 9.28 -17.26 -7.13
N SER A 2 8.39 -16.41 -7.57
CA SER A 2 8.35 -15.03 -7.05
C SER A 2 7.54 -14.93 -5.76
N LEU A 3 7.98 -14.01 -4.91
CA LEU A 3 7.23 -13.65 -3.72
C LEU A 3 6.07 -12.74 -4.11
N PRO A 4 5.01 -12.70 -3.30
CA PRO A 4 4.01 -11.64 -3.47
C PRO A 4 4.70 -10.28 -3.47
N ALA A 5 4.17 -9.35 -4.27
CA ALA A 5 4.84 -8.08 -4.52
C ALA A 5 5.11 -7.29 -3.24
N LEU A 6 4.15 -7.29 -2.31
CA LEU A 6 4.33 -6.54 -1.06
C LEU A 6 5.45 -7.14 -0.20
N TRP A 7 5.53 -8.46 -0.14
CA TRP A 7 6.61 -9.13 0.62
C TRP A 7 7.96 -8.91 -0.05
N ARG A 8 7.98 -8.91 -1.38
CA ARG A 8 9.22 -8.67 -2.11
C ARG A 8 9.74 -7.27 -1.81
N ALA A 9 8.85 -6.27 -1.80
CA ALA A 9 9.22 -4.90 -1.47
C ALA A 9 9.79 -4.81 -0.06
N GLU A 10 9.13 -5.47 0.90
CA GLU A 10 9.60 -5.46 2.28
C GLU A 10 10.99 -6.10 2.40
N LYS A 11 11.19 -7.21 1.70
CA LYS A 11 12.47 -7.92 1.73
C LYS A 11 13.60 -7.04 1.21
N VAL A 12 13.36 -6.35 0.10
CA VAL A 12 14.35 -5.45 -0.48
C VAL A 12 14.67 -4.29 0.47
N GLN A 13 13.65 -3.75 1.12
CA GLN A 13 13.84 -2.65 2.07
C GLN A 13 14.66 -3.09 3.28
N LYS A 14 14.42 -4.31 3.77
CA LYS A 14 15.22 -4.85 4.87
C LYS A 14 16.68 -5.03 4.48
N LYS A 15 16.92 -5.44 3.25
CA LYS A 15 18.29 -5.55 2.75
C LYS A 15 18.96 -4.18 2.69
N ALA A 16 18.21 -3.17 2.20
CA ALA A 16 18.75 -1.82 2.11
C ALA A 16 19.10 -1.29 3.51
N LYS A 17 18.25 -1.58 4.49
CA LYS A 17 18.51 -1.18 5.87
C LYS A 17 19.84 -1.74 6.37
N LYS A 18 20.09 -3.01 6.10
CA LYS A 18 21.35 -3.64 6.53
C LYS A 18 22.57 -2.97 5.89
N ALA A 19 22.40 -2.36 4.73
CA ALA A 19 23.48 -1.65 4.05
C ALA A 19 23.51 -0.16 4.42
N GLY A 20 22.71 0.26 5.38
CA GLY A 20 22.72 1.64 5.86
C GLY A 20 21.72 2.56 5.17
N PHE A 21 20.87 2.03 4.31
CA PHE A 21 19.90 2.84 3.59
C PHE A 21 18.52 2.71 4.22
N ASP A 22 18.25 3.53 5.21
CA ASP A 22 16.95 3.53 5.87
C ASP A 22 16.74 4.88 6.54
N TRP A 23 15.47 5.16 6.86
CA TRP A 23 15.12 6.33 7.64
C TRP A 23 15.46 6.05 9.12
N PRO A 24 15.81 7.07 9.90
CA PRO A 24 16.08 6.84 11.34
C PRO A 24 14.85 6.43 12.11
N ASP A 25 13.65 6.86 11.68
CA ASP A 25 12.41 6.47 12.35
C ASP A 25 11.24 6.59 11.37
N VAL A 26 10.05 6.29 11.86
CA VAL A 26 8.86 6.21 11.00
C VAL A 26 8.47 7.56 10.41
N SER A 27 8.87 8.67 11.02
CA SER A 27 8.44 9.98 10.51
C SER A 27 8.98 10.24 9.11
N GLY A 28 10.22 9.82 8.83
CA GLY A 28 10.77 9.97 7.48
C GLY A 28 10.01 9.13 6.46
N ALA A 29 9.63 7.91 6.85
CA ALA A 29 8.86 7.05 5.96
C ALA A 29 7.46 7.61 5.70
N LEU A 30 6.84 8.21 6.72
CA LEU A 30 5.53 8.83 6.55
C LEU A 30 5.60 10.07 5.67
N ASP A 31 6.64 10.88 5.84
CA ASP A 31 6.85 12.05 4.99
C ASP A 31 7.01 11.64 3.54
N LYS A 32 7.76 10.56 3.30
CA LYS A 32 7.94 10.05 1.94
C LYS A 32 6.62 9.57 1.35
N LEU A 33 5.81 8.90 2.15
CA LEU A 33 4.48 8.44 1.70
C LEU A 33 3.63 9.63 1.27
N SER A 34 3.64 10.71 2.06
CA SER A 34 2.91 11.92 1.70
C SER A 34 3.43 12.53 0.42
N GLU A 35 4.74 12.57 0.25
CA GLU A 35 5.36 13.10 -0.95
C GLU A 35 4.93 12.31 -2.18
N GLU A 36 4.96 10.98 -2.07
CA GLU A 36 4.58 10.12 -3.20
C GLU A 36 3.10 10.26 -3.53
N LEU A 37 2.25 10.50 -2.53
CA LEU A 37 0.85 10.75 -2.80
C LEU A 37 0.66 12.01 -3.65
N GLU A 38 1.38 13.08 -3.33
CA GLU A 38 1.29 14.31 -4.11
C GLU A 38 1.79 14.10 -5.53
N GLU A 39 2.85 13.31 -5.72
CA GLU A 39 3.35 13.01 -7.06
C GLU A 39 2.33 12.19 -7.85
N LEU A 40 1.64 11.26 -7.19
CA LEU A 40 0.59 10.50 -7.86
C LEU A 40 -0.56 11.41 -8.28
N LYS A 41 -0.96 12.34 -7.41
CA LYS A 41 -2.01 13.30 -7.75
C LYS A 41 -1.65 14.10 -9.00
N THR A 42 -0.41 14.56 -9.07
CA THR A 42 0.07 15.31 -10.22
C THR A 42 0.05 14.44 -11.49
N ALA A 43 0.53 13.20 -11.36
CA ALA A 43 0.57 12.27 -12.49
C ALA A 43 -0.84 12.00 -13.04
N VAL A 44 -1.80 11.81 -12.14
CA VAL A 44 -3.20 11.59 -12.55
C VAL A 44 -3.75 12.81 -13.26
N ALA A 45 -3.48 14.01 -12.73
CA ALA A 45 -3.97 15.25 -13.33
C ALA A 45 -3.37 15.47 -14.72
N GLU A 46 -2.11 15.10 -14.90
CA GLU A 46 -1.42 15.30 -16.17
C GLU A 46 -1.58 14.13 -17.14
N GLY A 47 -2.03 12.98 -16.63
CA GLY A 47 -2.20 11.79 -17.47
C GLY A 47 -0.90 11.14 -17.87
N THR A 48 0.19 11.31 -17.09
CA THR A 48 1.49 10.73 -17.39
C THR A 48 2.09 10.07 -16.14
N ASN A 49 2.87 8.99 -16.35
CA ASN A 49 3.61 8.32 -15.28
C ASN A 49 2.76 7.80 -14.14
N VAL A 50 1.47 7.53 -14.38
CA VAL A 50 0.55 7.12 -13.32
C VAL A 50 0.97 5.79 -12.72
N GLU A 51 1.34 4.82 -13.55
CA GLU A 51 1.74 3.50 -13.04
C GLU A 51 2.98 3.60 -12.18
N GLU A 52 3.97 4.38 -12.61
CA GLU A 52 5.20 4.55 -11.85
C GLU A 52 4.92 5.18 -10.49
N GLU A 53 4.13 6.26 -10.48
CA GLU A 53 3.87 6.97 -9.23
C GLU A 53 2.99 6.14 -8.28
N LEU A 54 2.07 5.36 -8.81
CA LEU A 54 1.29 4.46 -7.97
C LEU A 54 2.19 3.40 -7.35
N GLY A 55 3.11 2.85 -8.13
CA GLY A 55 4.08 1.89 -7.62
C GLY A 55 4.93 2.47 -6.51
N ASP A 56 5.40 3.71 -6.70
CA ASP A 56 6.21 4.38 -5.69
C ASP A 56 5.42 4.63 -4.41
N LEU A 57 4.14 4.99 -4.53
CA LEU A 57 3.27 5.17 -3.37
C LEU A 57 3.13 3.86 -2.59
N LEU A 58 2.86 2.77 -3.30
CA LEU A 58 2.72 1.46 -2.65
C LEU A 58 4.01 1.03 -1.98
N PHE A 59 5.15 1.26 -2.63
CA PHE A 59 6.45 0.94 -2.06
C PHE A 59 6.69 1.73 -0.76
N SER A 60 6.30 3.00 -0.75
CA SER A 60 6.42 3.84 0.44
C SER A 60 5.50 3.36 1.56
N ALA A 61 4.29 2.89 1.21
CA ALA A 61 3.37 2.34 2.21
C ALA A 61 3.96 1.09 2.87
N VAL A 62 4.61 0.23 2.07
CA VAL A 62 5.27 -0.97 2.63
C VAL A 62 6.37 -0.55 3.60
N ASN A 63 7.09 0.52 3.28
CA ASN A 63 8.15 1.00 4.16
C ASN A 63 7.61 1.45 5.51
N VAL A 64 6.47 2.17 5.50
CA VAL A 64 5.81 2.55 6.75
C VAL A 64 5.41 1.30 7.54
N SER A 65 4.82 0.31 6.87
CA SER A 65 4.42 -0.93 7.54
C SER A 65 5.58 -1.58 8.26
N ARG A 66 6.75 -1.57 7.62
CA ARG A 66 7.94 -2.18 8.20
C ARG A 66 8.34 -1.49 9.50
N PHE A 67 8.25 -0.16 9.55
CA PHE A 67 8.60 0.59 10.76
C PHE A 67 7.63 0.33 11.90
N VAL A 68 6.33 0.13 11.60
CA VAL A 68 5.33 -0.08 12.65
C VAL A 68 5.10 -1.57 12.92
N LYS A 69 5.91 -2.45 12.33
CA LYS A 69 5.89 -3.88 12.58
C LYS A 69 4.57 -4.54 12.19
N VAL A 70 4.02 -4.13 11.07
CA VAL A 70 2.79 -4.68 10.52
C VAL A 70 3.13 -5.39 9.22
N ASP A 71 2.60 -6.61 9.05
CA ASP A 71 2.73 -7.34 7.78
C ASP A 71 1.78 -6.71 6.79
N THR A 72 2.33 -6.09 5.73
CA THR A 72 1.52 -5.35 4.76
C THR A 72 0.55 -6.27 4.02
N GLU A 73 0.98 -7.48 3.68
CA GLU A 73 0.13 -8.43 2.97
C GLU A 73 -1.08 -8.78 3.81
N GLU A 74 -0.86 -9.08 5.09
CA GLU A 74 -1.95 -9.41 5.99
C GLU A 74 -2.86 -8.21 6.22
N ALA A 75 -2.28 -7.01 6.39
CA ALA A 75 -3.07 -5.81 6.59
C ALA A 75 -3.99 -5.57 5.40
N LEU A 76 -3.47 -5.74 4.19
CA LEU A 76 -4.28 -5.56 2.99
C LEU A 76 -5.37 -6.62 2.88
N ASN A 77 -5.06 -7.86 3.20
CA ASN A 77 -6.06 -8.93 3.19
C ASN A 77 -7.18 -8.64 4.17
N ARG A 78 -6.85 -8.13 5.37
CA ARG A 78 -7.87 -7.79 6.36
C ARG A 78 -8.74 -6.62 5.88
N ALA A 79 -8.14 -5.63 5.24
CA ALA A 79 -8.91 -4.52 4.67
C ALA A 79 -9.86 -5.01 3.58
N THR A 80 -9.38 -5.93 2.76
CA THR A 80 -10.19 -6.54 1.70
C THR A 80 -11.36 -7.31 2.29
N ASP A 81 -11.09 -8.13 3.31
CA ASP A 81 -12.14 -8.91 3.97
C ASP A 81 -13.19 -7.99 4.59
N LYS A 82 -12.75 -6.90 5.19
CA LYS A 82 -13.67 -5.93 5.77
C LYS A 82 -14.57 -5.32 4.70
N PHE A 83 -13.99 -4.98 3.56
CA PHE A 83 -14.77 -4.45 2.44
C PHE A 83 -15.79 -5.48 1.95
N ILE A 84 -15.35 -6.72 1.78
CA ILE A 84 -16.23 -7.79 1.31
C ILE A 84 -17.41 -7.97 2.27
N GLY A 85 -17.15 -7.95 3.57
CA GLY A 85 -18.22 -8.08 4.56
C GLY A 85 -19.22 -6.95 4.47
N ARG A 86 -18.72 -5.72 4.30
CA ARG A 86 -19.61 -4.55 4.16
C ARG A 86 -20.39 -4.60 2.86
N PHE A 87 -19.74 -5.01 1.77
CA PHE A 87 -20.40 -5.09 0.47
C PHE A 87 -21.50 -6.13 0.48
N ARG A 88 -21.26 -7.29 1.10
CA ARG A 88 -22.28 -8.35 1.22
C ARG A 88 -23.48 -7.85 1.99
N LYS A 89 -23.25 -7.08 3.06
CA LYS A 89 -24.35 -6.53 3.83
C LYS A 89 -25.19 -5.58 3.00
N VAL A 90 -24.54 -4.72 2.21
CA VAL A 90 -25.25 -3.81 1.32
C VAL A 90 -26.04 -4.58 0.27
N GLU A 91 -25.47 -5.65 -0.27
CA GLU A 91 -26.17 -6.50 -1.23
C GLU A 91 -27.42 -7.11 -0.64
N GLU A 92 -27.32 -7.60 0.60
CA GLU A 92 -28.47 -8.23 1.27
C GLU A 92 -29.59 -7.23 1.51
N GLU A 93 -29.22 -5.99 1.87
CA GLU A 93 -30.20 -4.95 2.10
C GLU A 93 -30.87 -4.50 0.82
N ALA A 94 -30.19 -4.68 -0.32
CA ALA A 94 -30.74 -4.32 -1.63
C ALA A 94 -31.23 -5.56 -2.37
N ALA A 95 -31.59 -6.63 -1.64
CA ALA A 95 -31.93 -7.93 -2.23
C ALA A 95 -32.96 -7.91 -3.35
N PRO A 96 -33.97 -7.02 -3.35
CA PRO A 96 -34.97 -7.06 -4.41
C PRO A 96 -34.40 -6.97 -5.83
N TRP A 97 -33.30 -6.28 -6.04
CA TRP A 97 -32.76 -6.15 -7.40
C TRP A 97 -31.96 -7.38 -7.83
N ARG A 98 -31.75 -8.32 -6.93
CA ARG A 98 -30.98 -9.53 -7.23
C ARG A 98 -31.83 -10.70 -7.71
N ALA A 99 -33.10 -10.55 -7.71
CA ALA A 99 -34.07 -11.61 -8.05
C ALA A 99 -33.92 -12.22 -9.45
#